data_763b4b7505526fee8f7707ae846d3d41
#
_entry.id   763b4b7505526fee8f7707ae846d3d41
#
_cell.length_a   1.000
_cell.length_b   1.000
_cell.length_c   1.000
_cell.angle_alpha   90.00
_cell.angle_beta   90.00
_cell.angle_gamma   90.00
#
_symmetry.space_group_name_H-M   'P 1'
#
loop_
_entity.id
_entity.type
_entity.pdbx_description
1 polymer ?
#
loop_
_entity_poly.entity_id
_entity_poly.type
_entity_poly.pdbx_seq_one_letter_code
_entity_poly.pdbx_strand_id
1 'polypeptide(L)'
;MIVRDIPAFTTFANRASVFGAAIVCADDPGAWSLRDDLRRKVVGYGFSEEAEMRLEITASEVHGTEFTVFREDRRLGDVSLPMPGNFNALNTLAAITAGLELGLEFDVLAAACADFSGVARRFEVRGDRGGVTVVDDYAHHPTELKALLEATRQAMPGRRVVAVFQPHLYSRTRDFAKDFASALLGAEVAIVLPIYPAREEPIEGVSSQLVVEEAVRLGHPRVLAGPPIGEAVQQLEELLEPGDVLLTVGAGDVDDLAAAWLEGAA
;
A
#
# COMPACT_ATOMS: atom_id res chain seq x y z
N MET A 1 3.92 0.06 8.36
CA MET A 1 3.14 -0.61 9.46
C MET A 1 3.47 0.14 10.73
N ILE A 2 2.50 0.76 11.39
CA ILE A 2 2.77 1.43 12.67
C ILE A 2 2.81 0.33 13.74
N VAL A 3 3.97 0.08 14.32
CA VAL A 3 4.14 -0.86 15.42
C VAL A 3 3.58 -0.21 16.69
N ARG A 4 2.36 -0.59 17.09
CA ARG A 4 1.70 -0.06 18.30
C ARG A 4 1.96 -0.90 19.55
N ASP A 5 2.22 -2.20 19.39
CA ASP A 5 2.52 -3.11 20.49
C ASP A 5 4.02 -3.48 20.48
N ILE A 6 4.85 -2.53 20.87
CA ILE A 6 6.30 -2.69 20.95
C ILE A 6 6.70 -3.95 21.75
N PRO A 7 6.14 -4.25 22.95
CA PRO A 7 6.49 -5.44 23.70
C PRO A 7 6.20 -6.75 22.97
N ALA A 8 5.07 -6.86 22.27
CA ALA A 8 4.73 -8.06 21.51
C ALA A 8 5.70 -8.28 20.34
N PHE A 9 6.01 -7.21 19.58
CA PHE A 9 6.97 -7.30 18.48
C PHE A 9 8.39 -7.56 18.95
N THR A 10 8.84 -6.97 20.07
CA THR A 10 10.13 -7.28 20.71
C THR A 10 10.19 -8.77 21.08
N THR A 11 9.12 -9.29 21.70
CA THR A 11 9.04 -10.71 22.08
C THR A 11 9.10 -11.61 20.84
N PHE A 12 8.37 -11.27 19.78
CA PHE A 12 8.36 -12.02 18.53
C PHE A 12 9.75 -12.02 17.87
N ALA A 13 10.37 -10.86 17.69
CA ALA A 13 11.67 -10.75 17.04
C ALA A 13 12.78 -11.48 17.82
N ASN A 14 12.70 -11.49 19.16
CA ASN A 14 13.64 -12.24 20.01
C ASN A 14 13.47 -13.77 19.93
N ARG A 15 12.40 -14.30 19.30
CA ARG A 15 12.25 -15.72 19.00
C ARG A 15 13.07 -16.18 17.78
N ALA A 16 13.61 -15.26 16.99
CA ALA A 16 14.52 -15.62 15.91
C ALA A 16 15.69 -16.48 16.45
N SER A 17 16.19 -17.40 15.62
CA SER A 17 17.36 -18.22 15.95
C SER A 17 18.56 -17.36 16.38
N VAL A 18 19.41 -17.90 17.22
CA VAL A 18 20.69 -17.22 17.60
C VAL A 18 21.61 -17.02 16.40
N PHE A 19 21.43 -17.79 15.33
CA PHE A 19 22.17 -17.68 14.08
C PHE A 19 21.43 -16.82 13.03
N GLY A 20 20.23 -16.35 13.34
CA GLY A 20 19.43 -15.51 12.45
C GLY A 20 19.58 -14.02 12.76
N ALA A 21 18.86 -13.22 11.98
CA ALA A 21 18.77 -11.78 12.15
C ALA A 21 17.32 -11.31 12.24
N ALA A 22 17.08 -10.19 12.90
CA ALA A 22 15.86 -9.41 12.80
C ALA A 22 16.09 -8.31 11.73
N ILE A 23 15.28 -8.32 10.69
CA ILE A 23 15.34 -7.33 9.62
C ILE A 23 14.29 -6.27 9.93
N VAL A 24 14.73 -5.05 10.20
CA VAL A 24 13.91 -3.98 10.79
C VAL A 24 13.92 -2.74 9.89
N CYS A 25 12.75 -2.21 9.59
CA CYS A 25 12.61 -0.98 8.81
C CYS A 25 13.09 0.23 9.64
N ALA A 26 14.12 0.91 9.16
CA ALA A 26 14.68 2.10 9.81
C ALA A 26 13.85 3.37 9.54
N ASP A 27 12.97 3.34 8.52
CA ASP A 27 12.09 4.47 8.17
C ASP A 27 10.82 4.51 9.03
N ASP A 28 10.50 3.44 9.77
CA ASP A 28 9.39 3.39 10.71
C ASP A 28 9.93 3.56 12.15
N PRO A 29 9.67 4.72 12.81
CA PRO A 29 10.22 4.98 14.14
C PRO A 29 9.80 3.94 15.19
N GLY A 30 8.59 3.36 15.06
CA GLY A 30 8.11 2.32 15.96
C GLY A 30 8.87 1.01 15.77
N ALA A 31 9.05 0.57 14.51
CA ALA A 31 9.86 -0.61 14.21
C ALA A 31 11.33 -0.39 14.59
N TRP A 32 11.90 0.79 14.25
CA TRP A 32 13.30 1.08 14.52
C TRP A 32 13.65 1.17 16.01
N SER A 33 12.68 1.58 16.85
CA SER A 33 12.86 1.59 18.30
C SER A 33 13.04 0.18 18.90
N LEU A 34 12.62 -0.88 18.22
CA LEU A 34 12.79 -2.25 18.69
C LEU A 34 14.26 -2.67 18.81
N ARG A 35 15.16 -2.09 18.00
CA ARG A 35 16.57 -2.50 17.91
C ARG A 35 17.28 -2.52 19.25
N ASP A 36 16.92 -1.59 20.14
CA ASP A 36 17.59 -1.42 21.43
C ASP A 36 17.24 -2.55 22.43
N ASP A 37 16.11 -3.21 22.24
CA ASP A 37 15.60 -4.32 23.07
C ASP A 37 15.79 -5.70 22.44
N LEU A 38 16.35 -5.76 21.22
CA LEU A 38 16.58 -7.02 20.54
C LEU A 38 17.90 -7.66 20.97
N ARG A 39 17.84 -8.96 21.30
CA ARG A 39 18.99 -9.80 21.67
C ARG A 39 19.55 -10.58 20.48
N ARG A 40 19.16 -10.23 19.30
CA ARG A 40 19.54 -10.88 18.03
C ARG A 40 20.30 -9.88 17.17
N LYS A 41 21.01 -10.39 16.17
CA LYS A 41 21.55 -9.51 15.13
C LYS A 41 20.39 -8.70 14.54
N VAL A 42 20.55 -7.40 14.45
CA VAL A 42 19.60 -6.50 13.80
C VAL A 42 20.23 -6.03 12.50
N VAL A 43 19.49 -6.14 11.41
CA VAL A 43 19.85 -5.54 10.13
C VAL A 43 18.78 -4.51 9.79
N GLY A 44 19.15 -3.24 9.84
CA GLY A 44 18.26 -2.13 9.46
C GLY A 44 18.17 -2.00 7.95
N TYR A 45 16.97 -1.79 7.42
CA TYR A 45 16.78 -1.48 6.00
C TYR A 45 15.87 -0.26 5.83
N GLY A 46 16.05 0.48 4.73
CA GLY A 46 15.24 1.66 4.44
C GLY A 46 15.87 2.66 3.48
N PHE A 47 15.26 3.83 3.43
CA PHE A 47 15.83 5.04 2.82
C PHE A 47 16.78 5.78 3.78
N SER A 48 16.55 5.58 5.09
CA SER A 48 17.29 6.24 6.15
C SER A 48 18.79 5.96 6.08
N GLU A 49 19.61 6.99 6.31
CA GLU A 49 21.07 6.85 6.45
C GLU A 49 21.50 5.99 7.65
N GLU A 50 20.59 5.78 8.61
CA GLU A 50 20.82 4.88 9.75
C GLU A 50 20.69 3.39 9.38
N ALA A 51 20.16 3.08 8.20
CA ALA A 51 19.96 1.70 7.76
C ALA A 51 21.25 1.10 7.23
N GLU A 52 21.59 -0.14 7.62
CA GLU A 52 22.69 -0.92 7.05
C GLU A 52 22.44 -1.22 5.57
N MET A 53 21.19 -1.56 5.23
CA MET A 53 20.76 -1.83 3.85
C MET A 53 19.92 -0.65 3.37
N ARG A 54 20.43 0.08 2.38
CA ARG A 54 19.75 1.28 1.84
C ARG A 54 19.38 1.10 0.38
N LEU A 55 18.37 1.83 -0.05
CA LEU A 55 18.04 1.97 -1.44
C LEU A 55 17.91 3.45 -1.86
N GLU A 56 18.18 3.69 -3.14
CA GLU A 56 17.95 4.97 -3.80
C GLU A 56 17.14 4.73 -5.06
N ILE A 57 15.94 5.32 -5.15
CA ILE A 57 15.09 5.21 -6.34
C ILE A 57 15.74 5.96 -7.49
N THR A 58 15.91 5.29 -8.61
CA THR A 58 16.45 5.86 -9.85
C THR A 58 15.37 6.16 -10.88
N ALA A 59 14.30 5.35 -10.92
CA ALA A 59 13.11 5.60 -11.73
C ALA A 59 11.88 4.96 -11.07
N SER A 60 10.70 5.58 -11.27
CA SER A 60 9.41 5.02 -10.85
C SER A 60 8.35 5.36 -11.89
N GLU A 61 7.81 4.33 -12.54
CA GLU A 61 6.80 4.42 -13.58
C GLU A 61 5.67 3.43 -13.30
N VAL A 62 4.58 3.50 -14.07
CA VAL A 62 3.40 2.63 -13.88
C VAL A 62 3.74 1.12 -13.95
N HIS A 63 4.76 0.77 -14.72
CA HIS A 63 5.16 -0.62 -14.94
C HIS A 63 6.30 -1.09 -14.03
N GLY A 64 6.82 -0.23 -13.16
CA GLY A 64 7.86 -0.67 -12.25
C GLY A 64 8.63 0.45 -11.55
N THR A 65 9.52 0.01 -10.68
CA THR A 65 10.44 0.87 -9.94
C THR A 65 11.86 0.35 -10.12
N GLU A 66 12.78 1.24 -10.46
CA GLU A 66 14.22 0.95 -10.51
C GLU A 66 14.90 1.62 -9.33
N PHE A 67 15.82 0.92 -8.69
CA PHE A 67 16.55 1.44 -7.55
C PHE A 67 17.93 0.79 -7.41
N THR A 68 18.85 1.55 -6.86
CA THR A 68 20.19 1.06 -6.47
C THR A 68 20.19 0.63 -5.00
N VAL A 69 20.82 -0.49 -4.70
CA VAL A 69 20.95 -1.03 -3.34
C VAL A 69 22.37 -0.84 -2.84
N PHE A 70 22.46 -0.42 -1.58
CA PHE A 70 23.71 -0.24 -0.84
C PHE A 70 23.68 -1.05 0.45
N ARG A 71 24.84 -1.59 0.84
CA ARG A 71 25.08 -2.09 2.19
C ARG A 71 26.12 -1.22 2.84
N GLU A 72 25.73 -0.49 3.88
CA GLU A 72 26.53 0.62 4.41
C GLU A 72 26.84 1.62 3.27
N ASP A 73 28.10 1.95 3.02
CA ASP A 73 28.50 2.83 1.92
C ASP A 73 28.86 2.09 0.62
N ARG A 74 28.78 0.76 0.61
CA ARG A 74 29.10 -0.05 -0.55
C ARG A 74 27.90 -0.25 -1.44
N ARG A 75 27.96 0.24 -2.68
CA ARG A 75 26.99 -0.11 -3.72
C ARG A 75 27.05 -1.61 -4.02
N LEU A 76 25.91 -2.30 -3.94
CA LEU A 76 25.78 -3.71 -4.32
C LEU A 76 25.38 -3.84 -5.79
N GLY A 77 24.42 -3.06 -6.29
CA GLY A 77 23.96 -3.08 -7.67
C GLY A 77 22.58 -2.43 -7.83
N ASP A 78 22.03 -2.58 -9.04
CA ASP A 78 20.71 -2.07 -9.40
C ASP A 78 19.68 -3.20 -9.40
N VAL A 79 18.45 -2.83 -9.06
CA VAL A 79 17.29 -3.73 -9.04
C VAL A 79 16.19 -3.09 -9.88
N SER A 80 15.63 -3.88 -10.79
CA SER A 80 14.40 -3.58 -11.51
C SER A 80 13.27 -4.39 -10.88
N LEU A 81 12.21 -3.71 -10.46
CA LEU A 81 11.04 -4.32 -9.85
C LEU A 81 9.81 -3.96 -10.70
N PRO A 82 9.08 -4.92 -11.31
CA PRO A 82 7.89 -4.63 -12.12
C PRO A 82 6.66 -4.29 -11.27
N MET A 83 6.86 -3.49 -10.23
CA MET A 83 5.82 -2.94 -9.35
C MET A 83 6.16 -1.50 -9.00
N PRO A 84 5.23 -0.55 -9.16
CA PRO A 84 5.49 0.84 -8.83
C PRO A 84 5.42 1.10 -7.33
N GLY A 85 6.06 2.19 -6.91
CA GLY A 85 5.92 2.77 -5.58
C GLY A 85 7.02 2.41 -4.59
N ASN A 86 7.38 3.42 -3.80
CA ASN A 86 8.45 3.35 -2.82
C ASN A 86 8.26 2.23 -1.79
N PHE A 87 6.98 1.96 -1.41
CA PHE A 87 6.69 0.88 -0.45
C PHE A 87 6.97 -0.52 -1.02
N ASN A 88 6.80 -0.72 -2.34
CA ASN A 88 7.16 -1.98 -2.99
C ASN A 88 8.68 -2.14 -3.08
N ALA A 89 9.41 -1.05 -3.36
CA ALA A 89 10.87 -1.06 -3.32
C ALA A 89 11.39 -1.37 -1.90
N LEU A 90 10.79 -0.79 -0.85
CA LEU A 90 11.12 -1.11 0.55
C LEU A 90 10.86 -2.58 0.90
N ASN A 91 9.71 -3.12 0.50
CA ASN A 91 9.39 -4.53 0.72
C ASN A 91 10.39 -5.45 0.00
N THR A 92 10.79 -5.07 -1.22
CA THR A 92 11.79 -5.80 -2.01
C THR A 92 13.17 -5.71 -1.35
N LEU A 93 13.56 -4.54 -0.83
CA LEU A 93 14.83 -4.40 -0.09
C LEU A 93 14.84 -5.29 1.14
N ALA A 94 13.72 -5.39 1.88
CA ALA A 94 13.61 -6.32 3.01
C ALA A 94 13.82 -7.78 2.58
N ALA A 95 13.22 -8.18 1.45
CA ALA A 95 13.38 -9.53 0.90
C ALA A 95 14.83 -9.78 0.43
N ILE A 96 15.47 -8.83 -0.26
CA ILE A 96 16.87 -8.89 -0.64
C ILE A 96 17.76 -9.02 0.62
N THR A 97 17.50 -8.20 1.64
CA THR A 97 18.22 -8.25 2.91
C THR A 97 18.13 -9.65 3.55
N ALA A 98 16.92 -10.23 3.55
CA ALA A 98 16.73 -11.59 4.06
C ALA A 98 17.50 -12.63 3.23
N GLY A 99 17.50 -12.51 1.92
CA GLY A 99 18.25 -13.40 1.02
C GLY A 99 19.75 -13.32 1.26
N LEU A 100 20.30 -12.12 1.41
CA LEU A 100 21.73 -11.91 1.73
C LEU A 100 22.11 -12.51 3.09
N GLU A 101 21.26 -12.36 4.11
CA GLU A 101 21.47 -12.97 5.42
C GLU A 101 21.39 -14.50 5.40
N LEU A 102 20.72 -15.07 4.41
CA LEU A 102 20.69 -16.52 4.13
C LEU A 102 21.87 -16.98 3.24
N GLY A 103 22.75 -16.07 2.83
CA GLY A 103 23.94 -16.39 2.04
C GLY A 103 23.71 -16.48 0.52
N LEU A 104 22.60 -15.92 0.03
CA LEU A 104 22.37 -15.79 -1.41
C LEU A 104 23.17 -14.62 -1.99
N GLU A 105 23.61 -14.73 -3.23
CA GLU A 105 24.31 -13.66 -3.93
C GLU A 105 23.35 -12.56 -4.40
N PHE A 106 23.80 -11.30 -4.36
CA PHE A 106 22.98 -10.14 -4.72
C PHE A 106 22.43 -10.23 -6.14
N ASP A 107 23.24 -10.63 -7.10
CA ASP A 107 22.86 -10.71 -8.53
C ASP A 107 21.72 -11.72 -8.75
N VAL A 108 21.71 -12.82 -7.98
CA VAL A 108 20.63 -13.81 -8.01
C VAL A 108 19.33 -13.22 -7.47
N LEU A 109 19.41 -12.46 -6.37
CA LEU A 109 18.26 -11.80 -5.78
C LEU A 109 17.71 -10.69 -6.68
N ALA A 110 18.59 -9.88 -7.27
CA ALA A 110 18.19 -8.82 -8.20
C ALA A 110 17.50 -9.39 -9.45
N ALA A 111 18.04 -10.47 -10.03
CA ALA A 111 17.40 -11.16 -11.16
C ALA A 111 16.02 -11.70 -10.79
N ALA A 112 15.88 -12.33 -9.63
CA ALA A 112 14.59 -12.83 -9.15
C ALA A 112 13.55 -11.71 -8.94
N CYS A 113 13.99 -10.51 -8.52
CA CYS A 113 13.10 -9.36 -8.41
C CYS A 113 12.58 -8.87 -9.77
N ALA A 114 13.41 -8.91 -10.81
CA ALA A 114 13.03 -8.52 -12.18
C ALA A 114 11.99 -9.49 -12.80
N ASP A 115 12.05 -10.75 -12.43
CA ASP A 115 11.11 -11.79 -12.87
C ASP A 115 9.83 -11.86 -12.03
N PHE A 116 9.74 -11.06 -10.97
CA PHE A 116 8.60 -11.11 -10.04
C PHE A 116 7.38 -10.43 -10.65
N SER A 117 6.33 -11.21 -10.93
CA SER A 117 5.10 -10.73 -11.58
C SER A 117 4.14 -9.95 -10.66
N GLY A 118 4.56 -9.65 -9.43
CA GLY A 118 3.72 -8.98 -8.45
C GLY A 118 2.83 -9.93 -7.63
N VAL A 119 2.01 -9.35 -6.80
CA VAL A 119 0.98 -10.05 -6.00
C VAL A 119 -0.36 -9.48 -6.39
N ALA A 120 -1.35 -10.33 -6.60
CA ALA A 120 -2.73 -9.89 -6.85
C ALA A 120 -3.17 -8.89 -5.78
N ARG A 121 -3.87 -7.86 -6.21
CA ARG A 121 -4.35 -6.79 -5.34
C ARG A 121 -3.24 -6.02 -4.58
N ARG A 122 -2.05 -5.86 -5.20
CA ARG A 122 -0.95 -5.01 -4.71
C ARG A 122 -0.47 -4.09 -5.82
N PHE A 123 -1.09 -2.92 -5.94
CA PHE A 123 -0.95 -2.01 -7.07
C PHE A 123 -1.13 -2.76 -8.40
N GLU A 124 -2.15 -3.59 -8.48
CA GLU A 124 -2.40 -4.44 -9.64
C GLU A 124 -3.09 -3.62 -10.74
N VAL A 125 -2.41 -3.40 -11.85
CA VAL A 125 -3.02 -2.80 -13.04
C VAL A 125 -3.90 -3.86 -13.71
N ARG A 126 -5.22 -3.75 -13.51
CA ARG A 126 -6.22 -4.72 -13.98
C ARG A 126 -6.54 -4.58 -15.47
N GLY A 127 -6.33 -3.41 -16.02
CA GLY A 127 -6.60 -3.12 -17.43
C GLY A 127 -6.94 -1.67 -17.70
N ASP A 128 -7.39 -1.42 -18.93
CA ASP A 128 -7.84 -0.11 -19.40
C ASP A 128 -9.16 -0.25 -20.14
N ARG A 129 -10.11 0.64 -19.87
CA ARG A 129 -11.39 0.71 -20.58
C ARG A 129 -11.75 2.18 -20.83
N GLY A 130 -11.99 2.53 -22.08
CA GLY A 130 -12.35 3.89 -22.46
C GLY A 130 -11.32 4.96 -22.12
N GLY A 131 -10.03 4.60 -22.03
CA GLY A 131 -8.95 5.51 -21.63
C GLY A 131 -8.84 5.70 -20.11
N VAL A 132 -9.58 4.92 -19.31
CA VAL A 132 -9.46 4.87 -17.85
C VAL A 132 -8.64 3.65 -17.47
N THR A 133 -7.53 3.86 -16.78
CA THR A 133 -6.71 2.76 -16.25
C THR A 133 -7.25 2.32 -14.89
N VAL A 134 -7.46 1.03 -14.72
CA VAL A 134 -7.99 0.43 -13.47
C VAL A 134 -6.84 -0.19 -12.68
N VAL A 135 -6.70 0.23 -11.43
CA VAL A 135 -5.74 -0.30 -10.47
C VAL A 135 -6.48 -0.83 -9.25
N ASP A 136 -6.16 -2.05 -8.81
CA ASP A 136 -6.71 -2.63 -7.59
C ASP A 136 -5.65 -2.82 -6.52
N ASP A 137 -6.00 -2.52 -5.26
CA ASP A 137 -5.11 -2.70 -4.12
C ASP A 137 -5.86 -3.13 -2.86
N TYR A 138 -5.27 -4.05 -2.14
CA TYR A 138 -5.77 -4.61 -0.89
C TYR A 138 -5.61 -3.68 0.33
N ALA A 139 -5.12 -2.47 0.16
CA ALA A 139 -4.89 -1.50 1.23
C ALA A 139 -6.17 -1.30 2.07
N HIS A 140 -6.03 -1.46 3.37
CA HIS A 140 -7.14 -1.39 4.32
C HIS A 140 -6.75 -0.72 5.65
N HIS A 141 -5.57 -0.13 5.71
CA HIS A 141 -5.08 0.72 6.79
C HIS A 141 -4.77 2.11 6.25
N PRO A 142 -4.98 3.21 7.02
CA PRO A 142 -4.75 4.57 6.52
C PRO A 142 -3.34 4.81 5.95
N THR A 143 -2.32 4.22 6.57
CA THR A 143 -0.94 4.31 6.10
C THR A 143 -0.75 3.65 4.73
N GLU A 144 -1.40 2.50 4.51
CA GLU A 144 -1.38 1.79 3.22
C GLU A 144 -2.10 2.61 2.15
N LEU A 145 -3.30 3.11 2.45
CA LEU A 145 -4.08 3.95 1.55
C LEU A 145 -3.31 5.22 1.14
N LYS A 146 -2.65 5.88 2.09
CA LYS A 146 -1.82 7.04 1.80
C LYS A 146 -0.65 6.68 0.88
N ALA A 147 0.09 5.62 1.20
CA ALA A 147 1.22 5.16 0.38
C ALA A 147 0.80 4.76 -1.04
N LEU A 148 -0.38 4.12 -1.18
CA LEU A 148 -0.96 3.76 -2.46
C LEU A 148 -1.29 4.97 -3.32
N LEU A 149 -1.95 5.99 -2.75
CA LEU A 149 -2.28 7.23 -3.46
C LEU A 149 -1.02 8.01 -3.87
N GLU A 150 -0.01 8.05 -3.02
CA GLU A 150 1.30 8.63 -3.35
C GLU A 150 1.98 7.88 -4.52
N ALA A 151 1.98 6.54 -4.47
CA ALA A 151 2.52 5.70 -5.54
C ALA A 151 1.75 5.89 -6.86
N THR A 152 0.42 5.99 -6.80
CA THR A 152 -0.41 6.24 -7.99
C THR A 152 -0.07 7.58 -8.64
N ARG A 153 0.12 8.63 -7.86
CA ARG A 153 0.52 9.94 -8.36
C ARG A 153 1.93 9.95 -8.97
N GLN A 154 2.85 9.19 -8.38
CA GLN A 154 4.21 9.05 -8.92
C GLN A 154 4.23 8.26 -10.22
N ALA A 155 3.47 7.16 -10.27
CA ALA A 155 3.41 6.27 -11.43
C ALA A 155 2.63 6.86 -12.62
N MET A 156 1.62 7.70 -12.34
CA MET A 156 0.70 8.26 -13.34
C MET A 156 0.55 9.79 -13.16
N PRO A 157 1.63 10.56 -13.38
CA PRO A 157 1.62 12.00 -13.11
C PRO A 157 0.62 12.73 -13.99
N GLY A 158 -0.11 13.68 -13.39
CA GLY A 158 -1.07 14.54 -14.06
C GLY A 158 -2.42 13.89 -14.39
N ARG A 159 -2.63 12.61 -14.10
CA ARG A 159 -3.92 11.95 -14.24
C ARG A 159 -4.80 12.21 -13.01
N ARG A 160 -6.10 12.35 -13.22
CA ARG A 160 -7.10 12.46 -12.16
C ARG A 160 -7.30 11.10 -11.50
N VAL A 161 -7.17 11.01 -10.18
CA VAL A 161 -7.36 9.80 -9.41
C VAL A 161 -8.77 9.77 -8.83
N VAL A 162 -9.54 8.77 -9.21
CA VAL A 162 -10.86 8.45 -8.65
C VAL A 162 -10.70 7.22 -7.77
N ALA A 163 -10.68 7.42 -6.45
CA ALA A 163 -10.50 6.34 -5.48
C ALA A 163 -11.85 5.81 -4.98
N VAL A 164 -12.09 4.53 -5.16
CA VAL A 164 -13.24 3.82 -4.57
C VAL A 164 -12.71 3.01 -3.40
N PHE A 165 -12.98 3.50 -2.20
CA PHE A 165 -12.50 2.91 -0.96
C PHE A 165 -13.61 2.16 -0.23
N GLN A 166 -13.37 0.87 0.05
CA GLN A 166 -14.22 0.05 0.89
C GLN A 166 -13.58 -0.12 2.27
N PRO A 167 -14.10 0.56 3.31
CA PRO A 167 -13.62 0.33 4.67
C PRO A 167 -13.82 -1.13 5.10
N HIS A 168 -12.85 -1.70 5.80
CA HIS A 168 -12.88 -3.07 6.29
C HIS A 168 -12.93 -3.09 7.81
N LEU A 169 -13.94 -3.75 8.41
CA LEU A 169 -14.27 -3.84 9.83
C LEU A 169 -14.87 -2.54 10.41
N TYR A 170 -15.94 -2.72 11.21
CA TYR A 170 -16.58 -1.60 11.91
C TYR A 170 -15.65 -0.96 12.94
N SER A 171 -14.94 -1.78 13.73
CA SER A 171 -14.01 -1.29 14.75
C SER A 171 -12.89 -0.43 14.14
N ARG A 172 -12.30 -0.89 13.03
CA ARG A 172 -11.25 -0.14 12.34
C ARG A 172 -11.78 1.17 11.74
N THR A 173 -12.95 1.13 11.13
CA THR A 173 -13.58 2.34 10.55
C THR A 173 -13.83 3.38 11.63
N ARG A 174 -14.38 2.99 12.78
CA ARG A 174 -14.58 3.88 13.94
C ARG A 174 -13.25 4.50 14.42
N ASP A 175 -12.23 3.66 14.61
CA ASP A 175 -10.98 4.08 15.23
C ASP A 175 -10.11 4.94 14.31
N PHE A 176 -10.25 4.79 12.99
CA PHE A 176 -9.41 5.43 11.97
C PHE A 176 -10.17 6.29 10.95
N ALA A 177 -11.44 6.64 11.18
CA ALA A 177 -12.22 7.43 10.22
C ALA A 177 -11.51 8.69 9.77
N LYS A 178 -10.92 9.45 10.71
CA LYS A 178 -10.17 10.68 10.41
C LYS A 178 -8.89 10.41 9.63
N ASP A 179 -8.17 9.32 9.95
CA ASP A 179 -6.93 8.99 9.29
C ASP A 179 -7.19 8.50 7.86
N PHE A 180 -8.27 7.72 7.62
CA PHE A 180 -8.73 7.37 6.29
C PHE A 180 -9.13 8.60 5.49
N ALA A 181 -9.91 9.50 6.08
CA ALA A 181 -10.31 10.75 5.45
C ALA A 181 -9.09 11.60 5.05
N SER A 182 -8.10 11.70 5.93
CA SER A 182 -6.84 12.40 5.64
C SER A 182 -6.06 11.76 4.49
N ALA A 183 -6.01 10.43 4.43
CA ALA A 183 -5.36 9.72 3.33
C ALA A 183 -6.07 9.99 2.00
N LEU A 184 -7.41 9.96 1.98
CA LEU A 184 -8.24 10.20 0.79
C LEU A 184 -8.06 11.59 0.18
N LEU A 185 -7.54 12.59 0.92
CA LEU A 185 -7.16 13.88 0.34
C LEU A 185 -6.14 13.75 -0.81
N GLY A 186 -5.47 12.61 -0.91
CA GLY A 186 -4.62 12.25 -2.03
C GLY A 186 -5.35 11.97 -3.34
N ALA A 187 -6.67 11.83 -3.39
CA ALA A 187 -7.47 11.62 -4.59
C ALA A 187 -8.26 12.89 -4.96
N GLU A 188 -8.52 13.12 -6.26
CA GLU A 188 -9.38 14.20 -6.72
C GLU A 188 -10.85 13.90 -6.45
N VAL A 189 -11.23 12.63 -6.55
CA VAL A 189 -12.57 12.14 -6.21
C VAL A 189 -12.41 10.91 -5.32
N ALA A 190 -13.18 10.84 -4.23
CA ALA A 190 -13.27 9.66 -3.38
C ALA A 190 -14.71 9.18 -3.29
N ILE A 191 -14.94 7.89 -3.50
CA ILE A 191 -16.20 7.21 -3.24
C ILE A 191 -15.96 6.25 -2.09
N VAL A 192 -16.68 6.40 -1.00
CA VAL A 192 -16.55 5.54 0.19
C VAL A 192 -17.73 4.58 0.23
N LEU A 193 -17.46 3.30 -0.08
CA LEU A 193 -18.47 2.24 -0.10
C LEU A 193 -18.94 1.85 1.32
N PRO A 194 -20.05 1.13 1.46
CA PRO A 194 -20.43 0.50 2.72
C PRO A 194 -19.29 -0.35 3.32
N ILE A 195 -19.22 -0.40 4.65
CA ILE A 195 -18.19 -1.17 5.35
C ILE A 195 -18.32 -2.65 5.01
N TYR A 196 -17.19 -3.29 4.64
CA TYR A 196 -17.09 -4.74 4.59
C TYR A 196 -16.91 -5.31 6.00
N PRO A 197 -17.92 -6.03 6.56
CA PRO A 197 -17.93 -6.39 7.97
C PRO A 197 -16.94 -7.50 8.33
N ALA A 198 -16.57 -8.36 7.36
CA ALA A 198 -15.80 -9.59 7.55
C ALA A 198 -16.39 -10.48 8.66
N ARG A 199 -15.83 -10.41 9.87
CA ARG A 199 -16.27 -11.24 11.01
C ARG A 199 -16.89 -10.41 12.14
N GLU A 200 -17.04 -9.11 11.96
CA GLU A 200 -17.60 -8.23 12.97
C GLU A 200 -19.12 -8.06 12.80
N GLU A 201 -19.81 -7.99 13.92
CA GLU A 201 -21.18 -7.54 13.96
C GLU A 201 -21.23 -6.01 13.82
N PRO A 202 -22.31 -5.46 13.26
CA PRO A 202 -22.50 -4.02 13.18
C PRO A 202 -22.37 -3.32 14.54
N ILE A 203 -21.65 -2.22 14.58
CA ILE A 203 -21.52 -1.37 15.78
C ILE A 203 -22.46 -0.19 15.62
N GLU A 204 -23.31 0.05 16.63
CA GLU A 204 -24.25 1.16 16.63
C GLU A 204 -23.55 2.51 16.39
N GLY A 205 -24.08 3.30 15.46
CA GLY A 205 -23.52 4.60 15.09
C GLY A 205 -22.26 4.54 14.22
N VAL A 206 -21.82 3.34 13.78
CA VAL A 206 -20.64 3.17 12.94
C VAL A 206 -21.04 2.78 11.52
N SER A 207 -20.72 3.64 10.57
CA SER A 207 -20.87 3.39 9.14
C SER A 207 -19.73 4.05 8.36
N SER A 208 -19.65 3.80 7.07
CA SER A 208 -18.70 4.47 6.17
C SER A 208 -18.92 6.00 6.10
N GLN A 209 -20.10 6.46 6.48
CA GLN A 209 -20.44 7.89 6.57
C GLN A 209 -19.48 8.66 7.50
N LEU A 210 -18.92 8.02 8.53
CA LEU A 210 -17.91 8.64 9.41
C LEU A 210 -16.69 9.11 8.61
N VAL A 211 -16.25 8.32 7.62
CA VAL A 211 -15.09 8.68 6.78
C VAL A 211 -15.47 9.82 5.84
N VAL A 212 -16.68 9.79 5.25
CA VAL A 212 -17.18 10.84 4.37
C VAL A 212 -17.27 12.18 5.10
N GLU A 213 -17.87 12.19 6.29
CA GLU A 213 -18.01 13.41 7.11
C GLU A 213 -16.67 14.01 7.51
N GLU A 214 -15.72 13.16 7.92
CA GLU A 214 -14.37 13.59 8.22
C GLU A 214 -13.65 14.15 6.98
N ALA A 215 -13.81 13.53 5.81
CA ALA A 215 -13.21 14.00 4.57
C ALA A 215 -13.78 15.37 4.14
N VAL A 216 -15.10 15.57 4.27
CA VAL A 216 -15.74 16.89 4.06
C VAL A 216 -15.18 17.92 5.04
N ARG A 217 -15.05 17.56 6.32
CA ARG A 217 -14.51 18.43 7.35
C ARG A 217 -13.05 18.83 7.08
N LEU A 218 -12.26 17.93 6.49
CA LEU A 218 -10.88 18.17 6.09
C LEU A 218 -10.76 18.94 4.75
N GLY A 219 -11.89 19.25 4.09
CA GLY A 219 -11.92 20.00 2.85
C GLY A 219 -11.63 19.17 1.59
N HIS A 220 -11.97 17.88 1.59
CA HIS A 220 -11.83 17.05 0.38
C HIS A 220 -12.64 17.66 -0.77
N PRO A 221 -12.05 17.82 -1.98
CA PRO A 221 -12.71 18.52 -3.09
C PRO A 221 -13.99 17.83 -3.57
N ARG A 222 -14.02 16.52 -3.59
CA ARG A 222 -15.20 15.71 -3.98
C ARG A 222 -15.18 14.35 -3.33
N VAL A 223 -15.85 14.20 -2.19
CA VAL A 223 -16.07 12.91 -1.53
C VAL A 223 -17.55 12.54 -1.56
N LEU A 224 -17.86 11.29 -1.90
CA LEU A 224 -19.21 10.77 -2.06
C LEU A 224 -19.38 9.52 -1.19
N ALA A 225 -20.56 9.39 -0.58
CA ALA A 225 -21.00 8.09 -0.08
C ALA A 225 -21.38 7.21 -1.27
N GLY A 226 -20.74 6.05 -1.37
CA GLY A 226 -21.01 5.09 -2.44
C GLY A 226 -22.19 4.16 -2.09
N PRO A 227 -22.91 3.67 -3.10
CA PRO A 227 -23.89 2.62 -2.95
C PRO A 227 -23.24 1.25 -2.68
N PRO A 228 -24.03 0.19 -2.43
CA PRO A 228 -23.52 -1.18 -2.49
C PRO A 228 -22.83 -1.48 -3.83
N ILE A 229 -21.85 -2.38 -3.83
CA ILE A 229 -21.00 -2.68 -5.01
C ILE A 229 -21.80 -2.92 -6.28
N GLY A 230 -22.90 -3.68 -6.21
CA GLY A 230 -23.72 -3.99 -7.37
C GLY A 230 -24.34 -2.77 -8.08
N GLU A 231 -24.44 -1.63 -7.40
CA GLU A 231 -24.98 -0.38 -7.95
C GLU A 231 -23.86 0.64 -8.28
N ALA A 232 -22.64 0.38 -7.80
CA ALA A 232 -21.54 1.33 -7.91
C ALA A 232 -21.00 1.46 -9.35
N VAL A 233 -21.17 0.43 -10.20
CA VAL A 233 -20.75 0.47 -11.61
C VAL A 233 -21.43 1.62 -12.35
N GLN A 234 -22.75 1.78 -12.17
CA GLN A 234 -23.50 2.86 -12.82
C GLN A 234 -22.99 4.25 -12.37
N GLN A 235 -22.69 4.42 -11.09
CA GLN A 235 -22.12 5.68 -10.59
C GLN A 235 -20.75 5.97 -11.23
N LEU A 236 -19.93 4.94 -11.47
CA LEU A 236 -18.64 5.09 -12.12
C LEU A 236 -18.77 5.45 -13.60
N GLU A 237 -19.77 4.91 -14.33
CA GLU A 237 -20.02 5.27 -15.73
C GLU A 237 -20.35 6.76 -15.92
N GLU A 238 -21.04 7.36 -14.93
CA GLU A 238 -21.40 8.78 -14.96
C GLU A 238 -20.25 9.70 -14.51
N LEU A 239 -19.27 9.15 -13.77
CA LEU A 239 -18.24 9.92 -13.11
C LEU A 239 -16.89 9.93 -13.83
N LEU A 240 -16.52 8.78 -14.42
CA LEU A 240 -15.21 8.58 -15.01
C LEU A 240 -15.09 9.22 -16.39
N GLU A 241 -13.92 9.77 -16.65
CA GLU A 241 -13.56 10.43 -17.91
C GLU A 241 -12.29 9.78 -18.50
N PRO A 242 -12.12 9.79 -19.83
CA PRO A 242 -10.87 9.36 -20.44
C PRO A 242 -9.67 10.12 -19.85
N GLY A 243 -8.65 9.39 -19.47
CA GLY A 243 -7.47 9.93 -18.78
C GLY A 243 -7.46 9.68 -17.27
N ASP A 244 -8.58 9.24 -16.67
CA ASP A 244 -8.64 8.94 -15.25
C ASP A 244 -7.86 7.67 -14.86
N VAL A 245 -7.54 7.60 -13.57
CA VAL A 245 -7.16 6.37 -12.88
C VAL A 245 -8.29 6.00 -11.93
N LEU A 246 -8.95 4.86 -12.20
CA LEU A 246 -9.86 4.25 -11.24
C LEU A 246 -9.04 3.38 -10.29
N LEU A 247 -9.07 3.73 -9.01
CA LEU A 247 -8.35 3.01 -7.97
C LEU A 247 -9.36 2.33 -7.04
N THR A 248 -9.50 1.00 -7.11
CA THR A 248 -10.31 0.21 -6.19
C THR A 248 -9.47 -0.23 -4.99
N VAL A 249 -9.93 0.09 -3.78
CA VAL A 249 -9.11 -0.05 -2.57
C VAL A 249 -9.90 -0.69 -1.44
N GLY A 250 -9.38 -1.79 -0.92
CA GLY A 250 -9.98 -2.45 0.25
C GLY A 250 -9.66 -3.93 0.33
N ALA A 251 -9.88 -4.52 1.51
CA ALA A 251 -9.64 -5.94 1.78
C ALA A 251 -10.94 -6.80 1.67
N GLY A 252 -12.03 -6.18 1.23
CA GLY A 252 -13.30 -6.85 0.96
C GLY A 252 -13.43 -7.24 -0.51
N ASP A 253 -14.66 -7.10 -1.01
CA ASP A 253 -15.10 -7.48 -2.36
C ASP A 253 -15.06 -6.32 -3.38
N VAL A 254 -14.34 -5.23 -3.07
CA VAL A 254 -14.23 -4.07 -3.96
C VAL A 254 -13.52 -4.38 -5.29
N ASP A 255 -12.73 -5.43 -5.37
CA ASP A 255 -12.12 -5.93 -6.61
C ASP A 255 -13.14 -6.46 -7.61
N ASP A 256 -14.30 -6.96 -7.16
CA ASP A 256 -15.41 -7.32 -8.03
C ASP A 256 -15.92 -6.10 -8.82
N LEU A 257 -15.89 -4.90 -8.21
CA LEU A 257 -16.26 -3.66 -8.89
C LEU A 257 -15.29 -3.33 -10.03
N ALA A 258 -13.98 -3.52 -9.82
CA ALA A 258 -12.96 -3.32 -10.86
C ALA A 258 -13.21 -4.25 -12.05
N ALA A 259 -13.49 -5.53 -11.78
CA ALA A 259 -13.80 -6.52 -12.80
C ALA A 259 -15.08 -6.18 -13.57
N ALA A 260 -16.18 -5.91 -12.85
CA ALA A 260 -17.47 -5.57 -13.45
C ALA A 260 -17.39 -4.30 -14.32
N TRP A 261 -16.66 -3.29 -13.87
CA TRP A 261 -16.48 -2.07 -14.65
C TRP A 261 -15.67 -2.33 -15.93
N LEU A 262 -14.59 -3.12 -15.88
CA LEU A 262 -13.79 -3.49 -17.06
C LEU A 262 -14.56 -4.30 -18.07
N GLU A 263 -15.43 -5.22 -17.63
CA GLU A 263 -16.27 -6.05 -18.49
C GLU A 263 -17.37 -5.24 -19.20
N GLY A 264 -17.69 -4.05 -18.69
CA GLY A 264 -18.74 -3.22 -19.24
C GLY A 264 -20.11 -3.82 -18.97
N ALA A 265 -20.34 -4.30 -17.76
CA ALA A 265 -21.64 -4.85 -17.37
C ALA A 265 -22.75 -3.84 -17.64
N ALA A 266 -23.62 -4.21 -18.60
CA ALA A 266 -24.75 -3.43 -19.05
C ALA A 266 -25.90 -3.50 -18.02
#